data_5a965f96ec3243b2c01f3e52ba5faea4
#
_entry.id   5a965f96ec3243b2c01f3e52ba5faea4
#
_cell.length_a   1.000
_cell.length_b   1.000
_cell.length_c   1.000
_cell.angle_alpha   90.00
_cell.angle_beta   90.00
_cell.angle_gamma   90.00
#
_symmetry.space_group_name_H-M   'P 1'
#
loop_
_entity.id
_entity.type
_entity.pdbx_description
1 polymer ?
#
loop_
_entity_poly.entity_id
_entity_poly.type
_entity_poly.pdbx_seq_one_letter_code
_entity_poly.pdbx_strand_id
1 'polypeptide(L)'
;MSRSPVERQFAFAQERGWRNTDFIQTIGDDYARDLDLLQPDGEYPALIVYRRDGDQVRLFWMSEMGREMADPGQDPRDAPDIAALWSILDLTPQGRPADWYPKLRY
;
A
#
# COMPACT_ATOMS: atom_id res chain seq x y z
N MET A 1 4.01 6.55 -3.97
CA MET A 1 4.40 6.54 -5.40
C MET A 1 3.35 5.79 -6.20
N SER A 2 3.15 6.17 -7.45
CA SER A 2 2.15 5.52 -8.33
C SER A 2 2.50 5.78 -9.81
N ARG A 3 2.07 4.92 -10.71
CA ARG A 3 2.16 5.15 -12.17
C ARG A 3 1.17 6.22 -12.66
N SER A 4 0.15 6.57 -11.87
CA SER A 4 -0.77 7.64 -12.21
C SER A 4 -0.04 8.98 -12.34
N PRO A 5 -0.42 9.83 -13.31
CA PRO A 5 0.12 11.19 -13.40
C PRO A 5 0.01 11.94 -12.07
N VAL A 6 1.01 12.73 -11.75
CA VAL A 6 1.08 13.42 -10.44
C VAL A 6 -0.10 14.37 -10.23
N GLU A 7 -0.59 14.98 -11.30
CA GLU A 7 -1.77 15.87 -11.27
C GLU A 7 -3.03 15.12 -10.83
N ARG A 8 -3.20 13.89 -11.29
CA ARG A 8 -4.32 13.03 -10.88
C ARG A 8 -4.19 12.62 -9.42
N GLN A 9 -2.97 12.33 -8.96
CA GLN A 9 -2.70 12.01 -7.55
C GLN A 9 -3.04 13.20 -6.64
N PHE A 10 -2.66 14.42 -7.04
CA PHE A 10 -3.00 15.64 -6.30
C PHE A 10 -4.51 15.93 -6.28
N ALA A 11 -5.19 15.80 -7.40
CA ALA A 11 -6.65 16.00 -7.45
C ALA A 11 -7.37 15.05 -6.49
N PHE A 12 -6.95 13.78 -6.45
CA PHE A 12 -7.50 12.78 -5.54
C PHE A 12 -7.20 13.12 -4.07
N ALA A 13 -5.99 13.58 -3.77
CA ALA A 13 -5.61 13.99 -2.43
C ALA A 13 -6.41 15.21 -1.94
N GLN A 14 -6.65 16.18 -2.80
CA GLN A 14 -7.47 17.35 -2.50
C GLN A 14 -8.92 16.96 -2.19
N GLU A 15 -9.51 16.08 -2.99
CA GLU A 15 -10.87 15.55 -2.77
C GLU A 15 -10.99 14.91 -1.37
N ARG A 16 -9.91 14.30 -0.87
CA ARG A 16 -9.88 13.59 0.41
C ARG A 16 -9.29 14.39 1.56
N GLY A 17 -8.89 15.63 1.34
CA GLY A 17 -8.30 16.49 2.36
C GLY A 17 -6.91 16.04 2.85
N TRP A 18 -6.17 15.25 2.08
CA TRP A 18 -4.81 14.85 2.40
C TRP A 18 -3.85 16.03 2.21
N ARG A 19 -3.12 16.39 3.27
CA ARG A 19 -2.30 17.64 3.28
C ARG A 19 -0.81 17.39 3.47
N ASN A 20 -0.42 16.23 3.99
CA ASN A 20 0.96 15.94 4.41
C ASN A 20 1.51 14.71 3.70
N THR A 21 1.21 14.58 2.40
CA THR A 21 1.67 13.45 1.60
C THR A 21 2.29 13.98 0.32
N ASP A 22 3.53 13.60 0.06
CA ASP A 22 4.19 13.85 -1.21
C ASP A 22 3.79 12.79 -2.24
N PHE A 23 3.55 13.22 -3.47
CA PHE A 23 3.16 12.35 -4.58
C PHE A 23 4.29 12.25 -5.58
N ILE A 24 4.62 11.03 -5.95
CA ILE A 24 5.67 10.73 -6.92
C ILE A 24 5.09 9.82 -8.00
N GLN A 25 5.26 10.20 -9.25
CA GLN A 25 4.95 9.34 -10.38
C GLN A 25 6.16 8.47 -10.71
N THR A 26 5.98 7.17 -10.81
CA THR A 26 6.99 6.25 -11.34
C THR A 26 6.88 6.21 -12.87
N ILE A 27 8.04 6.31 -13.54
CA ILE A 27 8.14 6.24 -15.00
C ILE A 27 8.95 5.00 -15.34
N GLY A 28 8.42 4.16 -16.24
CA GLY A 28 9.05 2.89 -16.59
C GLY A 28 8.91 1.83 -15.50
N ASP A 29 9.60 0.72 -15.69
CA ASP A 29 9.46 -0.50 -14.88
C ASP A 29 10.65 -0.78 -13.96
N ASP A 30 11.74 -0.04 -14.10
CA ASP A 30 12.99 -0.37 -13.43
C ASP A 30 12.85 -0.42 -11.91
N TYR A 31 12.18 0.58 -11.33
CA TYR A 31 11.94 0.61 -9.90
C TYR A 31 11.14 -0.60 -9.38
N ALA A 32 10.08 -0.96 -10.08
CA ALA A 32 9.26 -2.12 -9.70
C ALA A 32 10.01 -3.44 -9.91
N ARG A 33 10.84 -3.52 -10.93
CA ARG A 33 11.69 -4.69 -11.21
C ARG A 33 12.78 -4.87 -10.17
N ASP A 34 13.44 -3.78 -9.78
CA ASP A 34 14.52 -3.82 -8.78
C ASP A 34 14.02 -4.27 -7.40
N LEU A 35 12.73 -4.08 -7.13
CA LEU A 35 12.06 -4.49 -5.88
C LEU A 35 11.23 -5.77 -6.02
N ASP A 36 11.31 -6.45 -7.17
CA ASP A 36 10.54 -7.67 -7.48
C ASP A 36 9.02 -7.51 -7.36
N LEU A 37 8.53 -6.29 -7.59
CA LEU A 37 7.10 -5.96 -7.53
C LEU A 37 6.40 -6.09 -8.89
N LEU A 38 7.14 -6.35 -9.97
CA LEU A 38 6.58 -6.45 -11.31
C LEU A 38 6.19 -7.90 -11.61
N GLN A 39 4.90 -8.14 -11.76
CA GLN A 39 4.32 -9.43 -12.08
C GLN A 39 3.73 -9.44 -13.51
N PRO A 40 3.45 -10.60 -14.11
CA PRO A 40 2.88 -10.69 -15.46
C PRO A 40 1.56 -9.96 -15.66
N ASP A 41 0.76 -9.83 -14.61
CA ASP A 41 -0.54 -9.19 -14.58
C ASP A 41 -0.52 -7.74 -14.07
N GLY A 42 0.65 -7.22 -13.68
CA GLY A 42 0.81 -5.85 -13.23
C GLY A 42 1.85 -5.65 -12.15
N GLU A 43 1.82 -4.49 -11.52
CA GLU A 43 2.69 -4.12 -10.42
C GLU A 43 1.96 -4.34 -9.08
N TYR A 44 2.56 -5.08 -8.17
CA TYR A 44 2.00 -5.27 -6.83
C TYR A 44 2.17 -4.01 -5.97
N PRO A 45 1.13 -3.64 -5.23
CA PRO A 45 1.26 -2.58 -4.25
C PRO A 45 2.16 -3.02 -3.10
N ALA A 46 3.02 -2.11 -2.64
CA ALA A 46 3.91 -2.36 -1.52
C ALA A 46 4.02 -1.14 -0.62
N LEU A 47 4.21 -1.39 0.67
CA LEU A 47 4.71 -0.39 1.61
C LEU A 47 6.21 -0.56 1.73
N ILE A 48 6.94 0.51 1.44
CA ILE A 48 8.39 0.50 1.39
C ILE A 48 8.92 1.56 2.34
N VAL A 49 9.80 1.16 3.25
CA VAL A 49 10.44 2.05 4.20
C VAL A 49 11.92 2.17 3.88
N TYR A 50 12.37 3.39 3.62
CA TYR A 50 13.77 3.71 3.45
C TYR A 50 14.32 4.40 4.69
N ARG A 51 15.55 4.08 5.02
CA ARG A 51 16.33 4.81 6.02
C ARG A 51 17.36 5.69 5.32
N ARG A 52 17.39 6.94 5.72
CA ARG A 52 18.45 7.87 5.32
C ARG A 52 19.53 7.95 6.40
N ASP A 53 20.77 7.83 5.98
CA ASP A 53 21.97 7.98 6.81
C ASP A 53 22.96 8.90 6.09
N GLY A 54 22.99 10.16 6.46
CA GLY A 54 23.71 11.19 5.71
C GLY A 54 23.18 11.31 4.28
N ASP A 55 24.06 11.10 3.31
CA ASP A 55 23.75 11.14 1.87
C ASP A 55 23.30 9.80 1.29
N GLN A 56 23.30 8.74 2.11
CA GLN A 56 22.88 7.41 1.67
C GLN A 56 21.43 7.13 2.05
N VAL A 57 20.68 6.59 1.09
CA VAL A 57 19.32 6.08 1.31
C VAL A 57 19.34 4.58 1.07
N ARG A 58 18.86 3.81 2.02
CA ARG A 58 18.86 2.34 1.97
C ARG A 58 17.47 1.82 2.23
N LEU A 59 17.10 0.77 1.53
CA LEU A 59 15.90 0.00 1.89
C LEU A 59 16.07 -0.54 3.30
N PHE A 60 15.11 -0.23 4.18
CA PHE A 60 15.08 -0.70 5.55
C PHE A 60 14.08 -1.84 5.74
N TRP A 61 12.90 -1.69 5.17
CA TRP A 61 11.84 -2.67 5.27
C TRP A 61 10.88 -2.54 4.09
N MET A 62 10.30 -3.65 3.68
CA MET A 62 9.28 -3.70 2.65
C MET A 62 8.27 -4.81 2.96
N SER A 63 7.00 -4.55 2.69
CA SER A 63 5.95 -5.56 2.67
C SER A 63 5.05 -5.33 1.47
N GLU A 64 4.76 -6.39 0.76
CA GLU A 64 3.74 -6.42 -0.26
C GLU A 64 2.36 -6.25 0.38
N MET A 65 1.41 -5.68 -0.37
CA MET A 65 0.08 -5.35 0.13
C MET A 65 -1.02 -6.04 -0.69
N GLY A 66 -0.72 -7.21 -1.20
CA GLY A 66 -1.65 -8.04 -1.96
C GLY A 66 -2.37 -9.08 -1.11
N ARG A 67 -3.55 -9.50 -1.56
CA ARG A 67 -4.32 -10.59 -0.90
C ARG A 67 -3.59 -11.93 -0.97
N GLU A 68 -2.75 -12.10 -1.97
CA GLU A 68 -1.96 -13.29 -2.27
C GLU A 68 -0.83 -13.53 -1.26
N MET A 69 -0.53 -12.50 -0.44
CA MET A 69 0.55 -12.52 0.53
C MET A 69 0.21 -13.22 1.84
N ALA A 70 -1.05 -13.64 2.02
CA ALA A 70 -1.45 -14.40 3.19
C ALA A 70 -0.86 -15.81 3.16
N ASP A 71 -0.31 -16.24 4.27
CA ASP A 71 0.13 -17.61 4.44
C ASP A 71 -1.05 -18.60 4.37
N PRO A 72 -0.83 -19.85 3.99
CA PRO A 72 -1.88 -20.87 3.98
C PRO A 72 -2.60 -20.94 5.35
N GLY A 73 -3.92 -20.74 5.32
CA GLY A 73 -4.76 -20.74 6.52
C GLY A 73 -4.89 -19.39 7.23
N GLN A 74 -4.18 -18.35 6.80
CA GLN A 74 -4.32 -16.99 7.27
C GLN A 74 -5.43 -16.26 6.49
N ASP A 75 -6.16 -15.36 7.16
CA ASP A 75 -7.09 -14.47 6.46
C ASP A 75 -6.30 -13.48 5.60
N PRO A 76 -6.51 -13.42 4.27
CA PRO A 76 -5.80 -12.48 3.39
C PRO A 76 -5.93 -11.01 3.80
N ARG A 77 -6.95 -10.67 4.59
CA ARG A 77 -7.15 -9.33 5.15
C ARG A 77 -6.20 -9.00 6.29
N ASP A 78 -5.49 -9.98 6.84
CA ASP A 78 -4.53 -9.82 7.92
C ASP A 78 -3.11 -9.54 7.42
N ALA A 79 -2.86 -9.78 6.15
CA ALA A 79 -1.58 -9.54 5.52
C ALA A 79 -1.65 -8.27 4.63
N PRO A 80 -0.80 -7.29 4.85
CA PRO A 80 0.06 -7.03 6.02
C PRO A 80 -0.69 -6.36 7.18
N ASP A 81 -0.27 -6.61 8.40
CA ASP A 81 -0.89 -6.11 9.65
C ASP A 81 -0.60 -4.62 9.93
N ILE A 82 -0.62 -3.81 8.88
CA ILE A 82 -0.38 -2.36 8.96
C ILE A 82 -1.65 -1.54 8.68
N ALA A 83 -2.76 -2.19 8.36
CA ALA A 83 -4.02 -1.50 8.12
C ALA A 83 -4.77 -1.29 9.45
N ALA A 84 -4.61 -0.11 10.05
CA ALA A 84 -5.22 0.27 11.32
C ALA A 84 -6.75 0.00 11.37
N LEU A 85 -7.44 0.09 10.24
CA LEU A 85 -8.86 -0.23 10.15
C LEU A 85 -9.16 -1.67 10.61
N TRP A 86 -8.39 -2.64 10.13
CA TRP A 86 -8.61 -4.04 10.47
C TRP A 86 -8.30 -4.31 11.93
N SER A 87 -7.21 -3.76 12.45
CA SER A 87 -6.87 -3.85 13.87
C SER A 87 -7.95 -3.25 14.77
N ILE A 88 -8.56 -2.12 14.36
CA ILE A 88 -9.67 -1.52 15.10
C ILE A 88 -10.92 -2.41 15.04
N LEU A 89 -11.24 -2.98 13.89
CA LEU A 89 -12.39 -3.88 13.77
C LEU A 89 -12.24 -5.13 14.63
N ASP A 90 -11.03 -5.68 14.77
CA ASP A 90 -10.76 -6.84 15.64
C ASP A 90 -11.05 -6.57 17.12
N LEU A 91 -10.96 -5.31 17.52
CA LEU A 91 -11.31 -4.89 18.89
C LEU A 91 -12.82 -4.74 19.12
N THR A 92 -13.66 -4.88 18.08
CA THR A 92 -15.10 -4.82 18.20
C THR A 92 -15.70 -6.20 18.46
N PRO A 93 -16.85 -6.31 19.16
CA PRO A 93 -17.50 -7.59 19.38
C PRO A 93 -17.89 -8.33 18.11
N GLN A 94 -18.10 -7.62 17.00
CA GLN A 94 -18.49 -8.17 15.71
C GLN A 94 -17.28 -8.62 14.87
N GLY A 95 -16.09 -8.12 15.19
CA GLY A 95 -14.88 -8.40 14.44
C GLY A 95 -14.90 -7.85 13.00
N ARG A 96 -14.07 -8.43 12.15
CA ARG A 96 -14.00 -8.09 10.71
C ARG A 96 -15.21 -8.66 9.97
N PRO A 97 -15.98 -7.84 9.22
CA PRO A 97 -17.04 -8.37 8.37
C PRO A 97 -16.47 -9.28 7.28
N ALA A 98 -17.10 -10.44 7.04
CA ALA A 98 -16.61 -11.44 6.08
C ALA A 98 -16.56 -10.92 4.64
N ASP A 99 -17.57 -10.14 4.23
CA ASP A 99 -17.77 -9.74 2.84
C ASP A 99 -17.71 -8.22 2.62
N TRP A 100 -17.15 -7.47 3.57
CA TRP A 100 -17.09 -6.01 3.47
C TRP A 100 -15.65 -5.54 3.32
N TYR A 101 -15.46 -4.58 2.41
CA TYR A 101 -14.23 -3.82 2.23
C TYR A 101 -14.52 -2.33 2.14
N PRO A 102 -13.59 -1.48 2.61
CA PRO A 102 -13.72 -0.03 2.44
C PRO A 102 -13.82 0.31 0.95
N LYS A 103 -14.72 1.23 0.63
CA LYS A 103 -14.91 1.74 -0.72
C LYS A 103 -14.28 3.11 -0.86
N LEU A 104 -13.93 3.49 -2.09
CA LEU A 104 -13.45 4.84 -2.38
C LEU A 104 -14.55 5.90 -2.22
N ARG A 105 -15.82 5.51 -2.44
CA ARG A 105 -17.01 6.35 -2.28
C ARG A 105 -18.14 5.51 -1.68
N TYR A 106 -18.93 6.15 -0.82
CA TYR A 106 -20.14 5.62 -0.21
C TYR A 106 -21.35 6.40 -0.69
#